data_ffa07c7f1664b94783a2db577ea20884
#
_entry.id   ffa07c7f1664b94783a2db577ea20884
#
_cell.length_a   1.000
_cell.length_b   1.000
_cell.length_c   1.000
_cell.angle_alpha   90.00
_cell.angle_beta   90.00
_cell.angle_gamma   90.00
#
_symmetry.space_group_name_H-M   'P 1'
#
loop_
_entity.id
_entity.type
_entity.pdbx_description
1 polymer ?
#
loop_
_entity_poly.entity_id
_entity_poly.type
_entity_poly.pdbx_seq_one_letter_code
_entity_poly.pdbx_strand_id
1 'polypeptide(L)'
;EKKLNFIIENKIIYVADNIGYLYAINYLDKKIVWAKNYKKPFRSNLKITQDDLLVADQDNLLYFINKYNGNKKKNFPTEEVILKNNFYNSLANDDNNIFFLNTFGSLYSIILKDKKIQWFVNLNQSLDLSTNSLFYSNPIIINKNKIIVSSNPYLYILEKNSGLTKVKFLIDSIIKPISSGQKVFLVTKDQLLVCIDEDSGKVDFSIDINQETSNFLGTKNKKTLKAKMISIVNDELYLFLKNSYVIKVNMGGKIQQIDKLPAKLGTFPIFINNSIVYLNNKNRLIILD
;
A
#
# COMPACT_ATOMS: atom_id res chain seq x y z
N GLU A 1 -6.63 -4.87 -16.92
CA GLU A 1 -7.14 -5.68 -15.81
C GLU A 1 -8.13 -4.87 -14.97
N LYS A 2 -9.34 -5.41 -14.75
CA LYS A 2 -10.31 -4.81 -13.82
C LYS A 2 -9.84 -5.10 -12.40
N LYS A 3 -9.25 -4.12 -11.73
CA LYS A 3 -8.81 -4.24 -10.34
C LYS A 3 -9.99 -3.93 -9.43
N LEU A 4 -10.43 -4.89 -8.66
CA LEU A 4 -11.38 -4.70 -7.58
C LEU A 4 -10.62 -4.34 -6.30
N ASN A 5 -11.12 -3.34 -5.58
CA ASN A 5 -10.66 -3.04 -4.23
C ASN A 5 -11.70 -3.57 -3.25
N PHE A 6 -11.27 -4.30 -2.24
CA PHE A 6 -12.17 -4.84 -1.23
C PHE A 6 -11.56 -4.74 0.17
N ILE A 7 -12.43 -4.76 1.15
CA ILE A 7 -12.09 -4.85 2.57
C ILE A 7 -13.15 -5.70 3.27
N ILE A 8 -12.74 -6.40 4.31
CA ILE A 8 -13.62 -7.31 5.06
C ILE A 8 -13.71 -6.81 6.50
N GLU A 9 -14.92 -6.73 7.01
CA GLU A 9 -15.19 -6.51 8.42
C GLU A 9 -16.31 -7.45 8.87
N ASN A 10 -16.05 -8.21 9.93
CA ASN A 10 -16.98 -9.24 10.44
C ASN A 10 -17.40 -10.21 9.33
N LYS A 11 -18.70 -10.25 9.00
CA LYS A 11 -19.26 -11.12 7.96
C LYS A 11 -19.49 -10.44 6.62
N ILE A 12 -19.06 -9.19 6.48
CA ILE A 12 -19.33 -8.37 5.30
C ILE A 12 -18.05 -8.12 4.51
N ILE A 13 -18.12 -8.35 3.21
CA ILE A 13 -17.11 -7.91 2.24
C ILE A 13 -17.65 -6.65 1.58
N TYR A 14 -16.90 -5.55 1.67
CA TYR A 14 -17.16 -4.33 0.92
C TYR A 14 -16.28 -4.33 -0.33
N VAL A 15 -16.88 -4.13 -1.48
CA VAL A 15 -16.19 -4.19 -2.78
C VAL A 15 -16.47 -2.93 -3.57
N ALA A 16 -15.43 -2.23 -3.98
CA ALA A 16 -15.51 -1.11 -4.91
C ALA A 16 -15.00 -1.53 -6.29
N ASP A 17 -15.76 -1.24 -7.32
CA ASP A 17 -15.35 -1.49 -8.69
C ASP A 17 -14.83 -0.22 -9.38
N ASN A 18 -14.32 -0.40 -10.59
CA ASN A 18 -13.75 0.66 -11.41
C ASN A 18 -14.76 1.38 -12.32
N ILE A 19 -16.06 1.15 -12.11
CA ILE A 19 -17.15 1.82 -12.83
C ILE A 19 -18.09 2.57 -11.90
N GLY A 20 -17.79 2.58 -10.58
CA GLY A 20 -18.47 3.38 -9.57
C GLY A 20 -19.52 2.64 -8.76
N TYR A 21 -19.56 1.32 -8.81
CA TYR A 21 -20.37 0.54 -7.88
C TYR A 21 -19.62 0.19 -6.61
N LEU A 22 -20.37 0.22 -5.52
CA LEU A 22 -19.93 -0.23 -4.21
C LEU A 22 -20.95 -1.24 -3.68
N TYR A 23 -20.45 -2.37 -3.20
CA TYR A 23 -21.25 -3.49 -2.73
C TYR A 23 -20.89 -3.81 -1.27
N ALA A 24 -21.88 -4.18 -0.48
CA ALA A 24 -21.71 -4.90 0.78
C ALA A 24 -22.33 -6.28 0.63
N ILE A 25 -21.54 -7.31 0.84
CA ILE A 25 -21.91 -8.70 0.59
C ILE A 25 -21.67 -9.50 1.87
N ASN A 26 -22.69 -10.15 2.41
CA ASN A 26 -22.51 -11.13 3.47
C ASN A 26 -21.93 -12.40 2.82
N TYR A 27 -20.68 -12.74 3.15
CA TYR A 27 -20.00 -13.85 2.52
C TYR A 27 -20.46 -15.24 3.06
N LEU A 28 -21.04 -15.28 4.25
CA LEU A 28 -21.57 -16.52 4.80
C LEU A 28 -22.89 -16.91 4.09
N ASP A 29 -23.80 -15.96 3.99
CA ASP A 29 -25.11 -16.17 3.36
C ASP A 29 -25.07 -16.01 1.85
N LYS A 30 -23.93 -15.52 1.30
CA LYS A 30 -23.74 -15.23 -0.13
C LYS A 30 -24.78 -14.24 -0.68
N LYS A 31 -25.26 -13.31 0.17
CA LYS A 31 -26.28 -12.32 -0.19
C LYS A 31 -25.71 -10.92 -0.22
N ILE A 32 -26.20 -10.13 -1.18
CA ILE A 32 -25.93 -8.69 -1.22
C ILE A 32 -26.76 -8.03 -0.13
N VAL A 33 -26.10 -7.35 0.81
CA VAL A 33 -26.73 -6.55 1.85
C VAL A 33 -27.23 -5.23 1.23
N TRP A 34 -26.35 -4.57 0.48
CA TRP A 34 -26.68 -3.41 -0.33
C TRP A 34 -25.70 -3.26 -1.49
N ALA A 35 -26.15 -2.59 -2.56
CA ALA A 35 -25.34 -2.22 -3.71
C ALA A 35 -25.75 -0.82 -4.18
N LYS A 36 -24.77 0.05 -4.45
CA LYS A 36 -25.02 1.42 -4.90
C LYS A 36 -24.06 1.86 -5.99
N ASN A 37 -24.58 2.63 -6.94
CA ASN A 37 -23.80 3.24 -7.99
C ASN A 37 -23.58 4.74 -7.69
N TYR A 38 -22.31 5.15 -7.61
CA TYR A 38 -21.88 6.52 -7.35
C TYR A 38 -21.53 7.26 -8.64
N LYS A 39 -21.66 6.60 -9.80
CA LYS A 39 -21.49 7.16 -11.16
C LYS A 39 -20.07 7.58 -11.52
N LYS A 40 -19.10 7.45 -10.62
CA LYS A 40 -17.68 7.77 -10.85
C LYS A 40 -16.82 6.59 -10.44
N PRO A 41 -15.83 6.20 -11.26
CA PRO A 41 -14.91 5.11 -10.93
C PRO A 41 -14.17 5.36 -9.62
N PHE A 42 -14.14 4.37 -8.75
CA PHE A 42 -13.31 4.42 -7.54
C PHE A 42 -11.85 4.13 -7.87
N ARG A 43 -10.96 4.95 -7.32
CA ARG A 43 -9.51 4.92 -7.56
C ARG A 43 -8.73 5.02 -6.24
N SER A 44 -9.17 4.31 -5.22
CA SER A 44 -8.44 4.16 -3.96
C SER A 44 -8.65 2.77 -3.37
N ASN A 45 -7.82 2.42 -2.40
CA ASN A 45 -8.16 1.35 -1.48
C ASN A 45 -9.35 1.75 -0.60
N LEU A 46 -10.06 0.77 -0.06
CA LEU A 46 -11.12 0.97 0.92
C LEU A 46 -10.55 1.03 2.33
N LYS A 47 -11.20 1.83 3.19
CA LYS A 47 -10.98 1.85 4.64
C LYS A 47 -12.30 1.80 5.36
N ILE A 48 -12.31 1.18 6.53
CA ILE A 48 -13.46 1.12 7.43
C ILE A 48 -13.10 1.84 8.72
N THR A 49 -14.03 2.62 9.20
CA THR A 49 -14.02 3.20 10.56
C THR A 49 -15.21 2.63 11.33
N GLN A 50 -15.46 3.16 12.54
CA GLN A 50 -16.56 2.67 13.36
C GLN A 50 -17.90 2.59 12.61
N ASP A 51 -18.27 3.63 11.85
CA ASP A 51 -19.57 3.73 11.16
C ASP A 51 -19.49 4.02 9.67
N ASP A 52 -18.31 4.29 9.15
CA ASP A 52 -18.11 4.76 7.80
C ASP A 52 -17.22 3.80 6.98
N LEU A 53 -17.58 3.63 5.74
CA LEU A 53 -16.75 3.10 4.69
C LEU A 53 -16.18 4.28 3.91
N LEU A 54 -14.86 4.28 3.73
CA LEU A 54 -14.12 5.37 3.11
C LEU A 54 -13.53 4.90 1.77
N VAL A 55 -13.73 5.70 0.74
CA VAL A 55 -13.21 5.44 -0.61
C VAL A 55 -13.08 6.76 -1.36
N ALA A 56 -12.11 6.87 -2.26
CA ALA A 56 -11.97 8.02 -3.14
C ALA A 56 -12.17 7.62 -4.61
N ASP A 57 -12.78 8.53 -5.38
CA ASP A 57 -12.98 8.35 -6.81
C ASP A 57 -11.78 8.86 -7.65
N GLN A 58 -11.93 8.76 -8.96
CA GLN A 58 -10.92 9.21 -9.93
C GLN A 58 -10.70 10.73 -9.95
N ASP A 59 -11.65 11.50 -9.42
CA ASP A 59 -11.61 12.97 -9.40
C ASP A 59 -11.09 13.49 -8.05
N ASN A 60 -10.46 12.60 -7.24
CA ASN A 60 -9.93 12.92 -5.92
C ASN A 60 -10.98 13.32 -4.88
N LEU A 61 -12.23 12.92 -5.08
CA LEU A 61 -13.30 13.14 -4.10
C LEU A 61 -13.32 11.99 -3.10
N LEU A 62 -13.10 12.28 -1.82
CA LEU A 62 -13.20 11.30 -0.74
C LEU A 62 -14.64 11.22 -0.23
N TYR A 63 -15.18 9.99 -0.19
CA TYR A 63 -16.52 9.69 0.30
C TYR A 63 -16.47 9.09 1.71
N PHE A 64 -17.33 9.60 2.56
CA PHE A 64 -17.74 8.99 3.83
C PHE A 64 -19.11 8.37 3.63
N ILE A 65 -19.19 7.07 3.67
CA ILE A 65 -20.36 6.28 3.32
C ILE A 65 -20.79 5.46 4.54
N ASN A 66 -22.07 5.51 4.88
CA ASN A 66 -22.58 4.63 5.92
C ASN A 66 -22.39 3.17 5.54
N LYS A 67 -21.60 2.43 6.30
CA LYS A 67 -21.24 1.04 5.97
C LYS A 67 -22.43 0.07 6.03
N TYR A 68 -23.50 0.40 6.75
CA TYR A 68 -24.66 -0.48 6.92
C TYR A 68 -25.68 -0.38 5.77
N ASN A 69 -25.80 0.77 5.13
CA ASN A 69 -26.83 1.00 4.10
C ASN A 69 -26.31 1.64 2.80
N GLY A 70 -25.02 1.95 2.73
CA GLY A 70 -24.41 2.56 1.56
C GLY A 70 -24.82 4.03 1.30
N ASN A 71 -25.43 4.72 2.22
CA ASN A 71 -25.77 6.13 2.00
C ASN A 71 -24.57 7.04 2.20
N LYS A 72 -24.43 8.03 1.31
CA LYS A 72 -23.40 9.07 1.47
C LYS A 72 -23.71 9.88 2.72
N LYS A 73 -22.76 10.00 3.64
CA LYS A 73 -22.85 10.88 4.81
C LYS A 73 -22.18 12.22 4.52
N LYS A 74 -20.98 12.19 3.92
CA LYS A 74 -20.22 13.40 3.60
C LYS A 74 -19.30 13.12 2.42
N ASN A 75 -19.04 14.15 1.63
CA ASN A 75 -17.98 14.18 0.64
C ASN A 75 -16.91 15.17 1.06
N PHE A 76 -15.67 14.84 0.77
CA PHE A 76 -14.53 15.70 1.02
C PHE A 76 -13.85 16.00 -0.32
N PRO A 77 -14.17 17.14 -0.95
CA PRO A 77 -13.55 17.52 -2.20
C PRO A 77 -12.10 17.97 -1.98
N THR A 78 -11.25 17.58 -2.91
CA THR A 78 -9.88 18.08 -3.03
C THR A 78 -9.67 18.59 -4.45
N GLU A 79 -8.42 18.74 -4.87
CA GLU A 79 -8.11 19.20 -6.23
C GLU A 79 -8.65 18.22 -7.28
N GLU A 80 -9.50 18.70 -8.15
CA GLU A 80 -10.17 17.90 -9.17
C GLU A 80 -9.24 17.58 -10.34
N VAL A 81 -9.27 16.34 -10.80
CA VAL A 81 -8.50 15.87 -11.94
C VAL A 81 -9.34 16.05 -13.20
N ILE A 82 -8.89 16.90 -14.13
CA ILE A 82 -9.59 17.20 -15.39
C ILE A 82 -9.43 16.07 -16.41
N LEU A 83 -8.28 15.36 -16.40
CA LEU A 83 -8.00 14.29 -17.34
C LEU A 83 -8.13 12.91 -16.73
N LYS A 84 -8.74 11.97 -17.45
CA LYS A 84 -8.79 10.56 -17.06
C LYS A 84 -7.38 9.98 -16.98
N ASN A 85 -7.04 9.41 -15.84
CA ASN A 85 -5.77 8.77 -15.59
C ASN A 85 -5.94 7.44 -14.83
N ASN A 86 -4.86 6.69 -14.72
CA ASN A 86 -4.84 5.41 -14.00
C ASN A 86 -4.15 5.50 -12.64
N PHE A 87 -3.90 6.71 -12.14
CA PHE A 87 -3.31 6.91 -10.82
C PHE A 87 -4.32 6.57 -9.73
N TYR A 88 -3.81 6.16 -8.60
CA TYR A 88 -4.58 5.74 -7.45
C TYR A 88 -4.36 6.67 -6.27
N ASN A 89 -5.43 7.06 -5.66
CA ASN A 89 -5.45 7.68 -4.34
C ASN A 89 -5.06 6.65 -3.28
N SER A 90 -4.46 7.09 -2.20
CA SER A 90 -4.12 6.22 -1.08
C SER A 90 -4.82 6.68 0.19
N LEU A 91 -5.42 5.74 0.89
CA LEU A 91 -6.06 5.94 2.18
C LEU A 91 -5.37 5.10 3.25
N ALA A 92 -5.10 5.73 4.39
CA ALA A 92 -4.72 5.05 5.62
C ALA A 92 -5.49 5.67 6.77
N ASN A 93 -5.78 4.92 7.84
CA ASN A 93 -6.47 5.44 9.00
C ASN A 93 -5.91 4.84 10.29
N ASP A 94 -6.00 5.60 11.36
CA ASP A 94 -5.97 5.12 12.73
C ASP A 94 -7.34 5.31 13.38
N ASP A 95 -7.43 5.23 14.71
CA ASP A 95 -8.69 5.36 15.44
C ASP A 95 -9.29 6.76 15.37
N ASN A 96 -8.46 7.79 15.17
CA ASN A 96 -8.89 9.20 15.24
C ASN A 96 -8.91 9.90 13.89
N ASN A 97 -8.04 9.50 12.96
CA ASN A 97 -7.80 10.20 11.72
C ASN A 97 -7.85 9.30 10.50
N ILE A 98 -8.28 9.86 9.37
CA ILE A 98 -8.01 9.34 8.04
C ILE A 98 -6.93 10.18 7.37
N PHE A 99 -5.96 9.51 6.75
CA PHE A 99 -4.92 10.11 5.93
C PHE A 99 -5.24 9.84 4.47
N PHE A 100 -5.45 10.89 3.73
CA PHE A 100 -5.84 10.84 2.32
C PHE A 100 -4.76 11.49 1.46
N LEU A 101 -4.07 10.70 0.66
CA LEU A 101 -3.11 11.16 -0.34
C LEU A 101 -3.76 11.07 -1.71
N ASN A 102 -3.95 12.22 -2.34
CA ASN A 102 -4.55 12.28 -3.67
C ASN A 102 -3.49 12.21 -4.79
N THR A 103 -3.96 12.16 -6.04
CA THR A 103 -3.11 12.02 -7.23
C THR A 103 -2.30 13.28 -7.59
N PHE A 104 -2.49 14.39 -6.89
CA PHE A 104 -1.64 15.59 -7.00
C PHE A 104 -0.54 15.65 -5.93
N GLY A 105 -0.47 14.66 -5.04
CA GLY A 105 0.50 14.62 -3.95
C GLY A 105 0.07 15.40 -2.72
N SER A 106 -1.17 15.82 -2.66
CA SER A 106 -1.75 16.45 -1.48
C SER A 106 -2.15 15.41 -0.46
N LEU A 107 -1.51 15.45 0.70
CA LEU A 107 -1.77 14.59 1.84
C LEU A 107 -2.56 15.37 2.90
N TYR A 108 -3.73 14.86 3.20
CA TYR A 108 -4.66 15.41 4.19
C TYR A 108 -4.72 14.49 5.41
N SER A 109 -4.69 15.08 6.61
CA SER A 109 -5.16 14.45 7.84
C SER A 109 -6.54 15.00 8.17
N ILE A 110 -7.51 14.12 8.29
CA ILE A 110 -8.91 14.48 8.54
C ILE A 110 -9.35 13.78 9.82
N ILE A 111 -9.83 14.54 10.81
CA ILE A 111 -10.36 14.01 12.07
C ILE A 111 -11.66 13.25 11.78
N LEU A 112 -11.73 11.99 12.18
CA LEU A 112 -12.89 11.13 11.89
C LEU A 112 -14.17 11.61 12.58
N LYS A 113 -14.06 12.08 13.83
CA LYS A 113 -15.20 12.54 14.62
C LYS A 113 -15.94 13.70 13.96
N ASP A 114 -15.19 14.74 13.59
CA ASP A 114 -15.76 16.00 13.10
C ASP A 114 -15.73 16.11 11.58
N LYS A 115 -15.02 15.20 10.94
CA LYS A 115 -14.77 15.20 9.48
C LYS A 115 -14.23 16.56 9.03
N LYS A 116 -13.22 17.09 9.77
CA LYS A 116 -12.50 18.33 9.48
C LYS A 116 -11.04 18.06 9.22
N ILE A 117 -10.43 18.89 8.36
CA ILE A 117 -8.99 18.84 8.16
C ILE A 117 -8.30 19.22 9.47
N GLN A 118 -7.35 18.38 9.90
CA GLN A 118 -6.42 18.68 10.97
C GLN A 118 -5.20 19.41 10.42
N TRP A 119 -4.63 18.87 9.37
CA TRP A 119 -3.52 19.46 8.64
C TRP A 119 -3.51 18.97 7.18
N PHE A 120 -2.75 19.66 6.36
CA PHE A 120 -2.57 19.41 4.96
C PHE A 120 -1.13 19.72 4.54
N VAL A 121 -0.55 18.90 3.66
CA VAL A 121 0.75 19.14 3.05
C VAL A 121 0.75 18.64 1.61
N ASN A 122 1.33 19.39 0.69
CA ASN A 122 1.57 18.93 -0.66
C ASN A 122 3.01 18.41 -0.78
N LEU A 123 3.13 17.12 -1.14
CA LEU A 123 4.40 16.43 -1.33
C LEU A 123 4.95 16.58 -2.76
N ASN A 124 4.09 16.97 -3.69
CA ASN A 124 4.48 17.22 -5.08
C ASN A 124 5.15 18.61 -5.16
N GLN A 125 6.44 18.63 -5.38
CA GLN A 125 7.22 19.86 -5.50
C GLN A 125 7.33 20.37 -6.95
N SER A 126 6.60 19.79 -7.88
CA SER A 126 6.52 20.31 -9.24
C SER A 126 5.78 21.64 -9.21
N LEU A 127 6.41 22.68 -9.69
CA LEU A 127 5.77 23.99 -9.92
C LEU A 127 4.83 23.95 -11.12
N ASP A 128 4.87 22.87 -11.88
CA ASP A 128 4.07 22.68 -13.08
C ASP A 128 2.75 21.97 -12.71
N LEU A 129 1.67 22.73 -12.66
CA LEU A 129 0.31 22.23 -12.46
C LEU A 129 -0.26 21.51 -13.70
N SER A 130 0.60 21.24 -14.70
CA SER A 130 0.18 20.48 -15.87
C SER A 130 -0.21 19.05 -15.49
N THR A 131 -1.09 18.45 -16.30
CA THR A 131 -1.58 17.07 -16.14
C THR A 131 -0.46 16.02 -16.17
N ASN A 132 0.74 16.40 -16.57
CA ASN A 132 1.94 15.55 -16.60
C ASN A 132 2.62 15.46 -15.21
N SER A 133 2.19 16.24 -14.23
CA SER A 133 2.76 16.30 -12.87
C SER A 133 1.98 15.50 -11.84
N LEU A 134 1.26 14.46 -12.24
CA LEU A 134 0.55 13.59 -11.31
C LEU A 134 1.52 12.83 -10.40
N PHE A 135 1.15 12.76 -9.12
CA PHE A 135 1.96 12.18 -8.07
C PHE A 135 1.72 10.66 -7.97
N TYR A 136 2.70 9.88 -8.37
CA TYR A 136 2.66 8.43 -8.19
C TYR A 136 3.26 8.06 -6.83
N SER A 137 2.50 7.35 -6.01
CA SER A 137 2.96 6.85 -4.73
C SER A 137 2.57 5.40 -4.49
N ASN A 138 3.36 4.73 -3.66
CA ASN A 138 2.93 3.50 -3.00
C ASN A 138 1.85 3.83 -1.94
N PRO A 139 1.05 2.84 -1.50
CA PRO A 139 0.12 3.04 -0.41
C PRO A 139 0.79 3.61 0.84
N ILE A 140 0.14 4.59 1.48
CA ILE A 140 0.59 5.21 2.73
C ILE A 140 0.78 4.14 3.81
N ILE A 141 1.83 4.28 4.59
CA ILE A 141 2.08 3.46 5.77
C ILE A 141 1.97 4.36 7.01
N ILE A 142 1.25 3.89 8.02
CA ILE A 142 1.23 4.50 9.35
C ILE A 142 2.04 3.59 10.26
N ASN A 143 3.03 4.17 10.94
CA ASN A 143 3.78 3.50 11.97
C ASN A 143 3.86 4.39 13.21
N LYS A 144 3.20 3.99 14.30
CA LYS A 144 3.13 4.77 15.53
C LYS A 144 2.74 6.24 15.27
N ASN A 145 3.68 7.17 15.47
CA ASN A 145 3.48 8.60 15.27
C ASN A 145 4.00 9.12 13.91
N LYS A 146 4.22 8.23 12.95
CA LYS A 146 4.78 8.58 11.64
C LYS A 146 3.89 8.14 10.49
N ILE A 147 3.99 8.88 9.41
CA ILE A 147 3.43 8.56 8.11
C ILE A 147 4.59 8.42 7.13
N ILE A 148 4.61 7.30 6.41
CA ILE A 148 5.62 7.02 5.40
C ILE A 148 4.96 7.03 4.04
N VAL A 149 5.47 7.84 3.13
CA VAL A 149 5.02 7.96 1.75
C VAL A 149 6.21 7.70 0.83
N SER A 150 6.15 6.62 0.08
CA SER A 150 7.11 6.33 -0.98
C SER A 150 6.52 6.74 -2.32
N SER A 151 7.15 7.70 -2.95
CA SER A 151 6.81 8.20 -4.29
C SER A 151 8.06 8.12 -5.19
N ASN A 152 7.92 8.48 -6.45
CA ASN A 152 9.06 8.66 -7.33
C ASN A 152 9.35 10.16 -7.45
N PRO A 153 10.57 10.66 -7.13
CA PRO A 153 11.76 9.89 -6.72
C PRO A 153 12.02 9.86 -5.21
N TYR A 154 11.07 10.23 -4.36
CA TYR A 154 11.32 10.48 -2.94
C TYR A 154 10.59 9.53 -2.00
N LEU A 155 11.25 9.21 -0.88
CA LEU A 155 10.64 8.70 0.34
C LEU A 155 10.48 9.86 1.33
N TYR A 156 9.26 10.01 1.86
CA TYR A 156 8.93 10.99 2.90
C TYR A 156 8.58 10.28 4.19
N ILE A 157 9.09 10.76 5.31
CA ILE A 157 8.66 10.37 6.66
C ILE A 157 8.17 11.64 7.35
N LEU A 158 6.88 11.64 7.71
CA LEU A 158 6.21 12.80 8.30
C LEU A 158 5.75 12.48 9.72
N GLU A 159 5.66 13.51 10.55
CA GLU A 159 4.93 13.42 11.82
C GLU A 159 3.43 13.29 11.57
N LYS A 160 2.83 12.28 12.17
CA LYS A 160 1.41 11.98 11.98
C LYS A 160 0.49 13.10 12.46
N ASN A 161 0.82 13.77 13.56
CA ASN A 161 -0.03 14.77 14.19
C ASN A 161 0.02 16.16 13.54
N SER A 162 1.16 16.50 12.92
CA SER A 162 1.41 17.83 12.35
C SER A 162 1.54 17.85 10.83
N GLY A 163 1.82 16.69 10.21
CA GLY A 163 2.19 16.62 8.80
C GLY A 163 3.59 17.14 8.49
N LEU A 164 4.38 17.48 9.51
CA LEU A 164 5.74 17.99 9.32
C LEU A 164 6.65 16.90 8.75
N THR A 165 7.26 17.17 7.61
CA THR A 165 8.24 16.26 7.01
C THR A 165 9.54 16.27 7.82
N LYS A 166 9.85 15.14 8.46
CA LYS A 166 11.10 14.95 9.23
C LYS A 166 12.23 14.48 8.34
N VAL A 167 11.90 13.58 7.42
CA VAL A 167 12.89 12.97 6.53
C VAL A 167 12.38 13.01 5.11
N LYS A 168 13.24 13.40 4.18
CA LYS A 168 13.02 13.32 2.75
C LYS A 168 14.27 12.74 2.10
N PHE A 169 14.14 11.58 1.51
CA PHE A 169 15.20 10.87 0.82
C PHE A 169 14.98 10.81 -0.67
N LEU A 170 16.05 10.98 -1.44
CA LEU A 170 16.06 10.71 -2.89
C LEU A 170 16.18 9.19 -3.10
N ILE A 171 15.15 8.47 -2.75
CA ILE A 171 15.04 7.02 -2.94
C ILE A 171 13.57 6.66 -3.16
N ASP A 172 13.31 5.88 -4.19
CA ASP A 172 11.98 5.36 -4.46
C ASP A 172 11.94 3.84 -4.28
N SER A 173 10.77 3.33 -3.95
CA SER A 173 10.54 1.90 -3.86
C SER A 173 9.68 1.41 -5.01
N ILE A 174 10.13 0.35 -5.69
CA ILE A 174 9.37 -0.29 -6.78
C ILE A 174 8.21 -1.16 -6.29
N ILE A 175 8.20 -1.47 -5.01
CA ILE A 175 7.14 -2.21 -4.33
C ILE A 175 6.71 -1.43 -3.09
N LYS A 176 5.55 -1.77 -2.54
CA LYS A 176 5.09 -1.16 -1.28
C LYS A 176 6.14 -1.39 -0.19
N PRO A 177 6.73 -0.33 0.40
CA PRO A 177 7.61 -0.48 1.55
C PRO A 177 6.86 -1.08 2.74
N ILE A 178 7.60 -1.58 3.71
CA ILE A 178 7.05 -2.02 5.00
C ILE A 178 7.82 -1.37 6.14
N SER A 179 7.17 -1.26 7.28
CA SER A 179 7.77 -0.68 8.48
C SER A 179 7.58 -1.63 9.66
N SER A 180 8.61 -1.77 10.47
CA SER A 180 8.58 -2.50 11.73
C SER A 180 9.51 -1.86 12.75
N GLY A 181 9.01 -1.65 13.98
CA GLY A 181 9.73 -0.93 15.00
C GLY A 181 10.02 0.52 14.58
N GLN A 182 11.30 0.85 14.44
CA GLN A 182 11.79 2.15 13.96
C GLN A 182 12.42 2.05 12.57
N LYS A 183 12.14 0.98 11.83
CA LYS A 183 12.79 0.70 10.55
C LYS A 183 11.80 0.65 9.39
N VAL A 184 12.20 1.22 8.26
CA VAL A 184 11.52 1.12 6.97
C VAL A 184 12.36 0.26 6.04
N PHE A 185 11.75 -0.76 5.46
CA PHE A 185 12.37 -1.61 4.45
C PHE A 185 11.72 -1.35 3.10
N LEU A 186 12.55 -1.14 2.10
CA LEU A 186 12.12 -0.88 0.73
C LEU A 186 13.04 -1.57 -0.28
N VAL A 187 12.55 -1.71 -1.51
CA VAL A 187 13.36 -2.24 -2.62
C VAL A 187 13.41 -1.22 -3.73
N THR A 188 14.62 -0.82 -4.10
CA THR A 188 14.86 0.18 -5.14
C THR A 188 14.71 -0.39 -6.56
N LYS A 189 14.70 0.48 -7.56
CA LYS A 189 14.68 0.10 -8.98
C LYS A 189 15.85 -0.79 -9.35
N ASP A 190 17.02 -0.59 -8.73
CA ASP A 190 18.22 -1.37 -8.94
C ASP A 190 18.26 -2.68 -8.15
N GLN A 191 17.13 -3.06 -7.55
CA GLN A 191 16.98 -4.27 -6.73
C GLN A 191 17.86 -4.27 -5.48
N LEU A 192 18.08 -3.10 -4.88
CA LEU A 192 18.67 -2.99 -3.55
C LEU A 192 17.57 -3.12 -2.50
N LEU A 193 17.73 -4.02 -1.55
CA LEU A 193 16.95 -4.02 -0.31
C LEU A 193 17.61 -3.05 0.65
N VAL A 194 16.90 -2.01 1.01
CA VAL A 194 17.41 -0.93 1.86
C VAL A 194 16.60 -0.88 3.15
N CYS A 195 17.29 -0.74 4.26
CA CYS A 195 16.73 -0.46 5.58
C CYS A 195 17.09 0.95 6.00
N ILE A 196 16.09 1.72 6.41
CA ILE A 196 16.24 3.11 6.85
C ILE A 196 15.68 3.24 8.26
N ASP A 197 16.42 3.87 9.15
CA ASP A 197 15.94 4.29 10.47
C ASP A 197 14.95 5.46 10.32
N GLU A 198 13.76 5.32 10.87
CA GLU A 198 12.66 6.28 10.70
C GLU A 198 12.90 7.61 11.43
N ASP A 199 13.70 7.63 12.48
CA ASP A 199 13.93 8.81 13.31
C ASP A 199 15.07 9.68 12.76
N SER A 200 16.20 9.02 12.50
CA SER A 200 17.41 9.72 12.01
C SER A 200 17.42 9.87 10.49
N GLY A 201 16.65 9.06 9.79
CA GLY A 201 16.69 8.96 8.35
C GLY A 201 17.98 8.31 7.82
N LYS A 202 18.79 7.67 8.64
CA LYS A 202 20.02 7.01 8.21
C LYS A 202 19.73 5.65 7.61
N VAL A 203 20.52 5.28 6.61
CA VAL A 203 20.50 3.93 6.04
C VAL A 203 21.27 3.00 6.97
N ASP A 204 20.59 2.01 7.54
CA ASP A 204 21.22 0.99 8.39
C ASP A 204 22.00 -0.02 7.56
N PHE A 205 21.38 -0.45 6.46
CA PHE A 205 22.03 -1.31 5.46
C PHE A 205 21.40 -1.14 4.08
N SER A 206 22.17 -1.52 3.06
CA SER A 206 21.73 -1.67 1.68
C SER A 206 22.41 -2.89 1.08
N ILE A 207 21.62 -3.84 0.56
CA ILE A 207 22.14 -5.07 -0.03
C ILE A 207 21.62 -5.24 -1.46
N ASP A 208 22.50 -5.63 -2.36
CA ASP A 208 22.13 -6.04 -3.72
C ASP A 208 21.55 -7.46 -3.69
N ILE A 209 20.23 -7.54 -3.94
CA ILE A 209 19.49 -8.81 -3.91
C ILE A 209 20.10 -9.82 -4.91
N ASN A 210 20.57 -9.36 -6.07
CA ASN A 210 21.15 -10.24 -7.09
C ASN A 210 22.50 -10.79 -6.64
N GLN A 211 23.37 -9.92 -6.14
CA GLN A 211 24.70 -10.29 -5.68
C GLN A 211 24.64 -11.22 -4.49
N GLU A 212 23.86 -10.86 -3.46
CA GLU A 212 23.74 -11.67 -2.24
C GLU A 212 23.08 -13.03 -2.51
N THR A 213 22.09 -13.09 -3.41
CA THR A 213 21.50 -14.36 -3.82
C THR A 213 22.50 -15.24 -4.55
N SER A 214 23.34 -14.65 -5.42
CA SER A 214 24.40 -15.38 -6.14
C SER A 214 25.46 -15.92 -5.17
N ASN A 215 25.87 -15.10 -4.21
CA ASN A 215 26.82 -15.49 -3.16
C ASN A 215 26.27 -16.64 -2.31
N PHE A 216 25.00 -16.53 -1.88
CA PHE A 216 24.36 -17.56 -1.06
C PHE A 216 24.22 -18.91 -1.78
N LEU A 217 23.91 -18.88 -3.10
CA LEU A 217 23.75 -20.09 -3.90
C LEU A 217 25.08 -20.64 -4.47
N GLY A 218 26.17 -19.91 -4.31
CA GLY A 218 27.47 -20.26 -4.92
C GLY A 218 27.44 -20.26 -6.44
N THR A 219 26.56 -19.49 -7.07
CA THR A 219 26.33 -19.49 -8.52
C THR A 219 26.42 -18.08 -9.10
N LYS A 220 26.93 -17.95 -10.33
CA LYS A 220 26.85 -16.68 -11.06
C LYS A 220 25.47 -16.58 -11.73
N ASN A 221 24.55 -15.89 -11.09
CA ASN A 221 23.24 -15.63 -11.68
C ASN A 221 23.37 -14.63 -12.85
N LYS A 222 23.01 -15.07 -14.05
CA LYS A 222 22.98 -14.22 -15.24
C LYS A 222 21.66 -13.45 -15.42
N LYS A 223 20.63 -13.78 -14.64
CA LYS A 223 19.29 -13.17 -14.75
C LYS A 223 19.03 -12.23 -13.58
N THR A 224 18.67 -11.00 -13.88
CA THR A 224 18.24 -10.02 -12.88
C THR A 224 16.99 -10.53 -12.15
N LEU A 225 17.11 -10.74 -10.86
CA LEU A 225 15.98 -11.03 -9.98
C LEU A 225 15.18 -9.73 -9.79
N LYS A 226 13.86 -9.86 -9.79
CA LYS A 226 12.97 -8.71 -9.61
C LYS A 226 12.06 -8.97 -8.41
N ALA A 227 12.14 -8.10 -7.43
CA ALA A 227 11.24 -8.13 -6.29
C ALA A 227 9.79 -7.92 -6.74
N LYS A 228 8.87 -8.61 -6.09
CA LYS A 228 7.42 -8.48 -6.28
C LYS A 228 6.76 -7.90 -5.05
N MET A 229 7.19 -8.34 -3.87
CA MET A 229 6.68 -7.87 -2.60
C MET A 229 7.64 -8.22 -1.47
N ILE A 230 7.46 -7.55 -0.35
CA ILE A 230 8.15 -7.80 0.90
C ILE A 230 7.13 -7.94 2.03
N SER A 231 7.39 -8.81 2.99
CA SER A 231 6.60 -9.01 4.20
C SER A 231 7.52 -9.20 5.40
N ILE A 232 7.04 -8.90 6.59
CA ILE A 232 7.72 -9.23 7.86
C ILE A 232 6.84 -10.22 8.61
N VAL A 233 7.44 -11.31 9.04
CA VAL A 233 6.79 -12.33 9.87
C VAL A 233 7.81 -12.83 10.90
N ASN A 234 7.45 -12.78 12.18
CA ASN A 234 8.30 -13.21 13.29
C ASN A 234 9.72 -12.59 13.23
N ASP A 235 9.80 -11.27 13.03
CA ASP A 235 11.05 -10.51 12.91
C ASP A 235 11.99 -10.97 11.78
N GLU A 236 11.43 -11.54 10.74
CA GLU A 236 12.13 -11.93 9.53
C GLU A 236 11.49 -11.32 8.28
N LEU A 237 12.32 -10.90 7.35
CA LEU A 237 11.91 -10.34 6.07
C LEU A 237 11.74 -11.48 5.06
N TYR A 238 10.60 -11.54 4.41
CA TYR A 238 10.31 -12.43 3.29
C TYR A 238 10.20 -11.61 2.02
N LEU A 239 11.21 -11.71 1.16
CA LEU A 239 11.24 -11.04 -0.13
C LEU A 239 10.79 -12.02 -1.22
N PHE A 240 9.61 -11.79 -1.76
CA PHE A 240 9.05 -12.60 -2.86
C PHE A 240 9.46 -12.03 -4.21
N LEU A 241 9.98 -12.89 -5.08
CA LEU A 241 10.47 -12.53 -6.40
C LEU A 241 9.49 -12.90 -7.52
N LYS A 242 9.57 -12.20 -8.65
CA LYS A 242 8.71 -12.46 -9.82
C LYS A 242 8.93 -13.83 -10.45
N ASN A 243 10.10 -14.45 -10.25
CA ASN A 243 10.48 -15.75 -10.76
C ASN A 243 10.14 -16.93 -9.83
N SER A 244 9.23 -16.71 -8.86
CA SER A 244 8.76 -17.73 -7.90
C SER A 244 9.82 -18.17 -6.88
N TYR A 245 10.75 -17.31 -6.52
CA TYR A 245 11.59 -17.54 -5.35
C TYR A 245 11.13 -16.64 -4.20
N VAL A 246 11.37 -17.10 -3.00
CA VAL A 246 11.28 -16.32 -1.77
C VAL A 246 12.64 -16.33 -1.10
N ILE A 247 13.09 -15.17 -0.69
CA ILE A 247 14.34 -14.99 0.05
C ILE A 247 13.97 -14.58 1.48
N LYS A 248 14.45 -15.34 2.44
CA LYS A 248 14.33 -15.03 3.86
C LYS A 248 15.57 -14.29 4.31
N VAL A 249 15.37 -13.11 4.87
CA VAL A 249 16.43 -12.20 5.29
C VAL A 249 16.19 -11.83 6.74
N ASN A 250 17.20 -11.82 7.59
CA ASN A 250 17.06 -11.32 8.94
C ASN A 250 16.95 -9.79 8.98
N MET A 251 16.58 -9.23 10.13
CA MET A 251 16.41 -7.78 10.30
C MET A 251 17.72 -6.96 10.15
N GLY A 252 18.87 -7.62 10.08
CA GLY A 252 20.18 -7.02 9.79
C GLY A 252 20.62 -7.11 8.33
N GLY A 253 19.77 -7.63 7.42
CA GLY A 253 20.05 -7.68 5.99
C GLY A 253 20.77 -8.96 5.51
N LYS A 254 21.02 -9.96 6.39
CA LYS A 254 21.69 -11.21 5.99
C LYS A 254 20.68 -12.23 5.48
N ILE A 255 20.92 -12.78 4.28
CA ILE A 255 20.13 -13.89 3.74
C ILE A 255 20.32 -15.14 4.60
N GLN A 256 19.21 -15.75 4.98
CA GLN A 256 19.15 -16.96 5.78
C GLN A 256 18.73 -18.18 4.95
N GLN A 257 17.80 -17.97 4.02
CA GLN A 257 17.21 -19.06 3.24
C GLN A 257 16.71 -18.54 1.90
N ILE A 258 16.75 -19.39 0.89
CA ILE A 258 16.19 -19.13 -0.43
C ILE A 258 15.43 -20.36 -0.88
N ASP A 259 14.10 -20.21 -1.04
CA ASP A 259 13.22 -21.29 -1.44
C ASP A 259 12.57 -20.99 -2.79
N LYS A 260 12.27 -22.05 -3.52
CA LYS A 260 11.49 -21.97 -4.75
C LYS A 260 10.03 -22.29 -4.44
N LEU A 261 9.15 -21.35 -4.73
CA LEU A 261 7.71 -21.57 -4.63
C LEU A 261 7.25 -22.56 -5.73
N PRO A 262 6.30 -23.45 -5.43
CA PRO A 262 5.80 -24.45 -6.41
C PRO A 262 5.04 -23.80 -7.56
N ALA A 263 4.54 -22.57 -7.38
CA ALA A 263 3.82 -21.84 -8.42
C ALA A 263 4.04 -20.33 -8.31
N LYS A 264 3.90 -19.62 -9.45
CA LYS A 264 3.99 -18.15 -9.50
C LYS A 264 2.89 -17.52 -8.67
N LEU A 265 3.27 -16.53 -7.85
CA LEU A 265 2.34 -15.72 -7.07
C LEU A 265 1.36 -14.96 -7.98
N GLY A 266 0.07 -15.18 -7.78
CA GLY A 266 -1.01 -14.35 -8.33
C GLY A 266 -1.42 -13.25 -7.37
N THR A 267 -1.57 -13.59 -6.08
CA THR A 267 -1.93 -12.64 -5.01
C THR A 267 -0.77 -12.43 -4.04
N PHE A 268 -0.94 -11.47 -3.13
CA PHE A 268 -0.09 -11.34 -1.96
C PHE A 268 -0.27 -12.57 -1.07
N PRO A 269 0.81 -13.22 -0.59
CA PRO A 269 0.70 -14.33 0.34
C PRO A 269 0.24 -13.85 1.71
N ILE A 270 -0.48 -14.74 2.39
CA ILE A 270 -0.91 -14.60 3.76
C ILE A 270 -0.15 -15.65 4.57
N PHE A 271 0.32 -15.28 5.74
CA PHE A 271 0.94 -16.19 6.69
C PHE A 271 -0.09 -16.58 7.74
N ILE A 272 -0.37 -17.86 7.85
CA ILE A 272 -1.33 -18.42 8.82
C ILE A 272 -0.63 -19.56 9.56
N ASN A 273 -0.49 -19.42 10.86
CA ASN A 273 0.34 -20.30 11.68
C ASN A 273 1.77 -20.35 11.09
N ASN A 274 2.24 -21.50 10.64
CA ASN A 274 3.54 -21.65 9.99
C ASN A 274 3.45 -21.78 8.47
N SER A 275 2.23 -21.68 7.90
CA SER A 275 1.99 -21.90 6.47
C SER A 275 1.96 -20.58 5.69
N ILE A 276 2.43 -20.61 4.46
CA ILE A 276 2.29 -19.53 3.48
C ILE A 276 1.15 -19.87 2.53
N VAL A 277 0.12 -19.02 2.49
CA VAL A 277 -1.09 -19.25 1.69
C VAL A 277 -1.21 -18.17 0.62
N TYR A 278 -1.38 -18.54 -0.65
CA TYR A 278 -1.58 -17.60 -1.74
C TYR A 278 -2.37 -18.21 -2.91
N LEU A 279 -2.97 -17.38 -3.74
CA LEU A 279 -3.45 -17.82 -5.05
C LEU A 279 -2.32 -17.68 -6.08
N ASN A 280 -2.15 -18.70 -6.89
CA ASN A 280 -1.21 -18.62 -8.01
C ASN A 280 -1.80 -17.82 -9.19
N ASN A 281 -1.02 -17.60 -10.25
CA ASN A 281 -1.45 -16.87 -11.44
C ASN A 281 -2.58 -17.55 -12.25
N LYS A 282 -2.99 -18.77 -11.86
CA LYS A 282 -4.15 -19.49 -12.40
C LYS A 282 -5.33 -19.54 -11.40
N ASN A 283 -5.31 -18.67 -10.37
CA ASN A 283 -6.30 -18.59 -9.29
C ASN A 283 -6.48 -19.91 -8.49
N ARG A 284 -5.44 -20.75 -8.43
CA ARG A 284 -5.45 -21.95 -7.58
C ARG A 284 -4.84 -21.60 -6.23
N LEU A 285 -5.47 -22.08 -5.16
CA LEU A 285 -4.96 -21.93 -3.80
C LEU A 285 -3.72 -22.81 -3.62
N ILE A 286 -2.66 -22.22 -3.10
CA ILE A 286 -1.41 -22.88 -2.74
C ILE A 286 -1.22 -22.69 -1.23
N ILE A 287 -0.92 -23.77 -0.55
CA ILE A 287 -0.57 -23.80 0.89
C ILE A 287 0.80 -24.44 0.99
N LEU A 288 1.72 -23.81 1.68
CA LEU A 288 3.08 -24.28 1.96
C LEU A 288 3.27 -24.28 3.46
N ASP A 289 3.59 -25.41 4.00
CA ASP A 289 3.91 -25.63 5.43
C ASP A 289 5.42 -25.52 5.66
#